data_c92b9c2d5a6c3584ba7dade447b41af9
#
_entry.id   c92b9c2d5a6c3584ba7dade447b41af9
#
_cell.length_a   1.000
_cell.length_b   1.000
_cell.length_c   1.000
_cell.angle_alpha   90.00
_cell.angle_beta   90.00
_cell.angle_gamma   90.00
#
_symmetry.space_group_name_H-M   'P 1'
#
loop_
_entity.id
_entity.type
_entity.pdbx_description
1 polymer ?
#
loop_
_entity_poly.entity_id
_entity_poly.type
_entity_poly.pdbx_seq_one_letter_code
_entity_poly.pdbx_strand_id
1 'polypeptide(L)'
;VSPLSKDVLNQLPIYLRNDYGWYELLMLNKKFVIAYAETDDEFTIAAIDTQLANIEERINQPIILCVDEMEAYNRKRIIKKKRAFIVPFKQLYIPYVFIDFTEYRYQTKGRTAQTLQPFAQVLVIAHLLNTNNRYTIEDIPLKEIANQFQVNTINVSRAVENLVELELIEIVQRG
;
A
#
# COMPACT_ATOMS: atom_id res chain seq x y z
N VAL A 1 -8.81 -2.41 23.80
CA VAL A 1 -8.48 -0.97 23.86
C VAL A 1 -9.48 -0.32 24.78
N SER A 2 -9.02 0.46 25.76
CA SER A 2 -9.84 1.21 26.71
C SER A 2 -9.31 2.64 26.83
N PRO A 3 -10.12 3.62 27.27
CA PRO A 3 -9.60 4.96 27.55
C PRO A 3 -8.46 4.92 28.57
N LEU A 4 -7.46 5.78 28.39
CA LEU A 4 -6.32 5.86 29.31
C LEU A 4 -6.77 6.23 30.71
N SER A 5 -6.19 5.61 31.73
CA SER A 5 -6.54 5.89 33.11
C SER A 5 -6.28 7.37 33.48
N LYS A 6 -7.11 7.94 34.35
CA LYS A 6 -6.98 9.35 34.77
C LYS A 6 -5.63 9.64 35.42
N ASP A 7 -5.06 8.67 36.13
CA ASP A 7 -3.78 8.84 36.83
C ASP A 7 -2.62 9.01 35.84
N VAL A 8 -2.61 8.26 34.74
CA VAL A 8 -1.61 8.40 33.67
C VAL A 8 -1.88 9.66 32.85
N LEU A 9 -3.16 9.92 32.52
CA LEU A 9 -3.55 11.14 31.80
C LEU A 9 -3.11 12.42 32.55
N ASN A 10 -3.17 12.44 33.89
CA ASN A 10 -2.74 13.57 34.70
C ASN A 10 -1.23 13.82 34.67
N GLN A 11 -0.42 12.86 34.30
CA GLN A 11 1.03 13.01 34.12
C GLN A 11 1.38 13.69 32.79
N LEU A 12 0.42 13.73 31.83
CA LEU A 12 0.63 14.36 30.53
C LEU A 12 0.51 15.88 30.62
N PRO A 13 1.30 16.66 29.87
CA PRO A 13 1.13 18.10 29.73
C PRO A 13 -0.29 18.44 29.26
N ILE A 14 -0.87 19.52 29.79
CA ILE A 14 -2.26 19.89 29.54
C ILE A 14 -2.55 20.08 28.04
N TYR A 15 -1.63 20.70 27.28
CA TYR A 15 -1.79 20.93 25.84
C TYR A 15 -1.83 19.61 25.05
N LEU A 16 -1.07 18.60 25.46
CA LEU A 16 -1.07 17.29 24.76
C LEU A 16 -2.29 16.43 25.11
N ARG A 17 -2.97 16.70 26.23
CA ARG A 17 -4.18 15.96 26.58
C ARG A 17 -5.32 16.22 25.60
N ASN A 18 -5.36 17.43 25.04
CA ASN A 18 -6.42 17.88 24.14
C ASN A 18 -6.08 17.62 22.66
N ASP A 19 -4.78 17.54 22.34
CA ASP A 19 -4.31 17.35 20.96
C ASP A 19 -4.41 15.89 20.49
N TYR A 20 -4.56 14.95 21.45
CA TYR A 20 -4.61 13.51 21.16
C TYR A 20 -5.75 12.82 21.89
N GLY A 21 -6.37 11.84 21.23
CA GLY A 21 -7.17 10.83 21.91
C GLY A 21 -6.25 9.79 22.58
N TRP A 22 -6.39 9.61 23.89
CA TRP A 22 -5.52 8.73 24.66
C TRP A 22 -6.21 7.44 25.07
N TYR A 23 -5.57 6.29 24.74
CA TYR A 23 -6.11 4.97 25.03
C TYR A 23 -5.03 4.05 25.58
N GLU A 24 -5.45 3.03 26.34
CA GLU A 24 -4.61 1.93 26.78
C GLU A 24 -4.88 0.68 25.93
N LEU A 25 -3.80 0.03 25.51
CA LEU A 25 -3.83 -1.25 24.79
C LEU A 25 -3.04 -2.30 25.58
N LEU A 26 -3.70 -3.38 25.93
CA LEU A 26 -3.03 -4.57 26.43
C LEU A 26 -2.88 -5.57 25.26
N MET A 27 -1.64 -5.91 24.91
CA MET A 27 -1.31 -6.83 23.83
C MET A 27 -0.10 -7.66 24.22
N LEU A 28 -0.20 -9.00 24.05
CA LEU A 28 0.88 -9.95 24.39
C LEU A 28 1.43 -9.73 25.82
N ASN A 29 0.55 -9.52 26.79
CA ASN A 29 0.87 -9.24 28.19
C ASN A 29 1.72 -7.96 28.42
N LYS A 30 1.78 -7.07 27.43
CA LYS A 30 2.42 -5.76 27.54
C LYS A 30 1.39 -4.65 27.41
N LYS A 31 1.56 -3.60 28.22
CA LYS A 31 0.74 -2.41 28.17
C LYS A 31 1.37 -1.38 27.25
N PHE A 32 0.56 -0.78 26.40
CA PHE A 32 0.93 0.31 25.50
C PHE A 32 -0.05 1.45 25.67
N VAL A 33 0.41 2.65 25.45
CA VAL A 33 -0.45 3.83 25.33
C VAL A 33 -0.63 4.14 23.84
N ILE A 34 -1.86 4.35 23.40
CA ILE A 34 -2.15 4.81 22.05
C ILE A 34 -2.40 6.32 22.12
N ALA A 35 -1.66 7.05 21.29
CA ALA A 35 -1.90 8.47 21.01
C ALA A 35 -2.59 8.55 19.64
N TYR A 36 -3.88 8.80 19.61
CA TYR A 36 -4.64 9.01 18.38
C TYR A 36 -4.62 10.49 18.02
N ALA A 37 -4.06 10.82 16.87
CA ALA A 37 -4.06 12.16 16.30
C ALA A 37 -5.00 12.23 15.11
N GLU A 38 -5.94 13.16 15.12
CA GLU A 38 -6.63 13.55 13.90
C GLU A 38 -5.60 14.23 13.00
N THR A 39 -5.49 13.75 11.75
CA THR A 39 -4.56 14.31 10.78
C THR A 39 -5.13 15.60 10.19
N ASP A 40 -4.93 16.69 10.91
CA ASP A 40 -5.01 18.01 10.29
C ASP A 40 -3.65 18.37 9.68
N ASP A 41 -3.65 19.11 8.57
CA ASP A 41 -2.46 19.48 7.75
C ASP A 41 -1.33 20.19 8.53
N GLU A 42 -1.55 20.59 9.78
CA GLU A 42 -0.58 21.31 10.60
C GLU A 42 0.43 20.41 11.35
N PHE A 43 0.19 19.12 11.50
CA PHE A 43 1.07 18.24 12.25
C PHE A 43 2.15 17.58 11.39
N THR A 44 3.39 18.05 11.50
CA THR A 44 4.50 17.32 10.89
C THR A 44 4.85 16.08 11.74
N ILE A 45 5.02 14.95 11.09
CA ILE A 45 5.43 13.68 11.73
C ILE A 45 6.70 13.84 12.60
N ALA A 46 7.59 14.77 12.26
CA ALA A 46 8.79 15.05 13.04
C ALA A 46 8.45 15.69 14.40
N ALA A 47 7.48 16.60 14.44
CA ALA A 47 7.03 17.24 15.67
C ALA A 47 6.33 16.23 16.59
N ILE A 48 5.41 15.44 16.01
CA ILE A 48 4.72 14.35 16.73
C ILE A 48 5.72 13.38 17.35
N ASP A 49 6.72 12.92 16.59
CA ASP A 49 7.70 11.96 17.09
C ASP A 49 8.49 12.50 18.30
N THR A 50 8.87 13.78 18.26
CA THR A 50 9.57 14.43 19.39
C THR A 50 8.66 14.57 20.60
N GLN A 51 7.39 14.94 20.40
CA GLN A 51 6.42 15.05 21.49
C GLN A 51 6.17 13.68 22.15
N LEU A 52 5.94 12.65 21.36
CA LEU A 52 5.68 11.29 21.87
C LEU A 52 6.90 10.71 22.59
N ALA A 53 8.14 10.97 22.12
CA ALA A 53 9.34 10.55 22.81
C ALA A 53 9.45 11.15 24.23
N ASN A 54 9.16 12.44 24.37
CA ASN A 54 9.16 13.12 25.68
C ASN A 54 8.08 12.57 26.62
N ILE A 55 6.93 12.15 26.07
CA ILE A 55 5.85 11.57 26.86
C ILE A 55 6.22 10.15 27.31
N GLU A 56 6.78 9.32 26.43
CA GLU A 56 7.24 7.96 26.74
C GLU A 56 8.20 7.96 27.95
N GLU A 57 9.14 8.89 27.97
CA GLU A 57 10.07 9.04 29.10
C GLU A 57 9.34 9.35 30.43
N ARG A 58 8.30 10.20 30.35
CA ARG A 58 7.57 10.62 31.58
C ARG A 58 6.69 9.54 32.17
N ILE A 59 5.94 8.83 31.28
CA ILE A 59 4.99 7.80 31.76
C ILE A 59 5.63 6.41 31.84
N ASN A 60 6.87 6.26 31.39
CA ASN A 60 7.61 4.99 31.33
C ASN A 60 6.82 3.86 30.68
N GLN A 61 6.07 4.18 29.62
CA GLN A 61 5.30 3.23 28.83
C GLN A 61 5.47 3.52 27.35
N PRO A 62 5.59 2.49 26.49
CA PRO A 62 5.72 2.68 25.06
C PRO A 62 4.43 3.26 24.46
N ILE A 63 4.59 4.26 23.59
CA ILE A 63 3.48 4.91 22.91
C ILE A 63 3.39 4.45 21.48
N ILE A 64 2.18 4.15 21.02
CA ILE A 64 1.84 3.83 19.65
C ILE A 64 1.10 5.03 19.06
N LEU A 65 1.65 5.62 18.00
CA LEU A 65 0.95 6.67 17.26
C LEU A 65 -0.16 6.03 16.42
N CYS A 66 -1.39 6.52 16.55
CA CYS A 66 -2.50 6.12 15.69
C CYS A 66 -2.98 7.33 14.89
N VAL A 67 -3.04 7.20 13.57
CA VAL A 67 -3.51 8.23 12.65
C VAL A 67 -4.35 7.59 11.55
N ASP A 68 -5.37 8.29 11.06
CA ASP A 68 -6.26 7.75 10.02
C ASP A 68 -5.56 7.58 8.68
N GLU A 69 -4.66 8.51 8.36
CA GLU A 69 -3.87 8.47 7.14
C GLU A 69 -2.42 8.86 7.39
N MET A 70 -1.51 8.27 6.62
CA MET A 70 -0.10 8.62 6.63
C MET A 70 0.50 8.38 5.26
N GLU A 71 1.15 9.39 4.72
CA GLU A 71 1.86 9.28 3.45
C GLU A 71 2.99 8.26 3.49
N ALA A 72 3.27 7.63 2.36
CA ALA A 72 4.32 6.59 2.24
C ALA A 72 5.71 7.10 2.67
N TYR A 73 6.01 8.36 2.40
CA TYR A 73 7.27 9.00 2.83
C TYR A 73 7.37 9.08 4.35
N ASN A 74 6.32 9.52 5.01
CA ASN A 74 6.25 9.64 6.47
C ASN A 74 6.31 8.27 7.15
N ARG A 75 5.63 7.25 6.60
CA ARG A 75 5.73 5.86 7.08
C ARG A 75 7.16 5.34 7.06
N LYS A 76 7.89 5.55 5.96
CA LYS A 76 9.31 5.16 5.87
C LYS A 76 10.18 5.84 6.92
N ARG A 77 9.95 7.12 7.19
CA ARG A 77 10.69 7.87 8.24
C ARG A 77 10.42 7.33 9.64
N ILE A 78 9.17 7.07 9.98
CA ILE A 78 8.77 6.52 11.28
C ILE A 78 9.34 5.12 11.49
N ILE A 79 9.27 4.25 10.48
CA ILE A 79 9.87 2.90 10.51
C ILE A 79 11.38 2.99 10.75
N LYS A 80 12.08 3.90 10.04
CA LYS A 80 13.53 4.11 10.23
C LYS A 80 13.86 4.51 11.67
N LYS A 81 12.98 5.24 12.33
CA LYS A 81 13.12 5.64 13.74
C LYS A 81 12.66 4.55 14.72
N LYS A 82 12.17 3.42 14.21
CA LYS A 82 11.59 2.32 15.01
C LYS A 82 10.43 2.77 15.91
N ARG A 83 9.70 3.81 15.55
CA ARG A 83 8.52 4.30 16.25
C ARG A 83 7.32 3.43 15.93
N ALA A 84 6.61 2.96 16.95
CA ALA A 84 5.38 2.21 16.78
C ALA A 84 4.25 3.10 16.25
N PHE A 85 3.51 2.60 15.25
CA PHE A 85 2.35 3.31 14.71
C PHE A 85 1.29 2.37 14.16
N ILE A 86 0.07 2.89 14.09
CA ILE A 86 -1.12 2.26 13.50
C ILE A 86 -1.71 3.23 12.48
N VAL A 87 -1.93 2.76 11.26
CA VAL A 87 -2.82 3.37 10.28
C VAL A 87 -3.93 2.36 10.04
N PRO A 88 -5.16 2.58 10.56
CA PRO A 88 -6.22 1.61 10.48
C PRO A 88 -6.42 1.09 9.05
N PHE A 89 -6.62 -0.21 8.90
CA PHE A 89 -6.80 -0.92 7.61
C PHE A 89 -5.64 -0.80 6.62
N LYS A 90 -4.52 -0.13 6.96
CA LYS A 90 -3.37 0.07 6.06
C LYS A 90 -2.09 -0.53 6.60
N GLN A 91 -1.72 -0.21 7.84
CA GLN A 91 -0.47 -0.71 8.42
C GLN A 91 -0.49 -0.70 9.94
N LEU A 92 0.06 -1.74 10.54
CA LEU A 92 0.36 -1.89 11.95
C LEU A 92 1.85 -2.20 12.10
N TYR A 93 2.60 -1.31 12.73
CA TYR A 93 4.03 -1.47 12.99
C TYR A 93 4.31 -1.26 14.46
N ILE A 94 4.64 -2.33 15.19
CA ILE A 94 4.96 -2.30 16.63
C ILE A 94 6.26 -3.08 16.85
N PRO A 95 7.42 -2.43 16.72
CA PRO A 95 8.73 -3.08 16.81
C PRO A 95 9.01 -3.69 18.19
N TYR A 96 8.40 -3.17 19.26
CA TYR A 96 8.55 -3.68 20.63
C TYR A 96 8.06 -5.12 20.82
N VAL A 97 7.23 -5.61 19.92
CA VAL A 97 6.69 -6.99 19.91
C VAL A 97 6.89 -7.68 18.56
N PHE A 98 7.79 -7.15 17.73
CA PHE A 98 8.14 -7.70 16.42
C PHE A 98 6.96 -7.82 15.45
N ILE A 99 5.99 -6.91 15.55
CA ILE A 99 4.83 -6.88 14.65
C ILE A 99 5.04 -5.82 13.57
N ASP A 100 4.95 -6.24 12.32
CA ASP A 100 4.87 -5.40 11.13
C ASP A 100 3.84 -6.00 10.17
N PHE A 101 2.59 -5.54 10.26
CA PHE A 101 1.54 -5.89 9.31
C PHE A 101 1.31 -4.71 8.37
N THR A 102 1.68 -4.91 7.14
CA THR A 102 1.37 -3.98 6.06
C THR A 102 0.30 -4.61 5.19
N GLU A 103 -0.76 -3.89 4.89
CA GLU A 103 -1.65 -4.28 3.81
C GLU A 103 -0.81 -4.29 2.53
N TYR A 104 -0.39 -5.48 2.10
CA TYR A 104 0.02 -5.68 0.73
C TYR A 104 -1.23 -5.49 -0.12
N ARG A 105 -1.51 -4.26 -0.47
CA ARG A 105 -2.15 -4.08 -1.75
C ARG A 105 -1.12 -4.63 -2.73
N TYR A 106 -1.38 -5.81 -3.24
CA TYR A 106 -0.94 -6.08 -4.58
C TYR A 106 -1.37 -4.84 -5.33
N GLN A 107 -0.43 -3.94 -5.60
CA GLN A 107 -0.62 -3.12 -6.78
C GLN A 107 -0.70 -4.17 -7.87
N THR A 108 -1.89 -4.59 -8.19
CA THR A 108 -2.24 -4.89 -9.55
C THR A 108 -1.73 -3.66 -10.28
N LYS A 109 -0.51 -3.78 -10.79
CA LYS A 109 0.04 -2.83 -11.75
C LYS A 109 -1.01 -2.77 -12.83
N GLY A 110 -1.67 -1.67 -12.91
CA GLY A 110 -2.73 -1.55 -13.87
C GLY A 110 -4.09 -1.63 -13.19
N ARG A 111 -4.85 -0.63 -13.38
CA ARG A 111 -6.29 -0.76 -13.51
C ARG A 111 -6.52 -2.08 -14.19
N THR A 112 -7.26 -2.99 -13.60
CA THR A 112 -7.87 -4.09 -14.34
C THR A 112 -8.49 -3.42 -15.54
N ALA A 113 -7.90 -3.66 -16.72
CA ALA A 113 -8.36 -3.03 -17.92
C ALA A 113 -9.82 -3.50 -18.05
N GLN A 114 -10.77 -2.62 -17.83
CA GLN A 114 -12.18 -2.99 -17.91
C GLN A 114 -12.62 -3.17 -19.36
N THR A 115 -11.78 -2.78 -20.30
CA THR A 115 -12.07 -2.81 -21.72
C THR A 115 -10.83 -3.19 -22.53
N LEU A 116 -11.05 -3.92 -23.60
CA LEU A 116 -10.02 -4.21 -24.62
C LEU A 116 -9.56 -2.92 -25.30
N GLN A 117 -8.26 -2.69 -25.30
CA GLN A 117 -7.67 -1.61 -26.10
C GLN A 117 -7.89 -1.86 -27.61
N PRO A 118 -7.93 -0.81 -28.44
CA PRO A 118 -8.27 -0.95 -29.86
C PRO A 118 -7.44 -2.00 -30.60
N PHE A 119 -6.12 -2.03 -30.40
CA PHE A 119 -5.28 -3.02 -31.06
C PHE A 119 -5.40 -4.42 -30.43
N ALA A 120 -5.65 -4.54 -29.15
CA ALA A 120 -5.98 -5.81 -28.50
C ALA A 120 -7.27 -6.43 -29.10
N GLN A 121 -8.28 -5.61 -29.38
CA GLN A 121 -9.49 -6.05 -30.08
C GLN A 121 -9.15 -6.61 -31.46
N VAL A 122 -8.28 -5.93 -32.22
CA VAL A 122 -7.85 -6.40 -33.55
C VAL A 122 -7.18 -7.77 -33.45
N LEU A 123 -6.31 -7.99 -32.48
CA LEU A 123 -5.65 -9.28 -32.26
C LEU A 123 -6.65 -10.38 -31.92
N VAL A 124 -7.61 -10.14 -31.04
CA VAL A 124 -8.66 -11.12 -30.72
C VAL A 124 -9.52 -11.44 -31.92
N ILE A 125 -9.97 -10.43 -32.67
CA ILE A 125 -10.78 -10.62 -33.86
C ILE A 125 -9.99 -11.39 -34.93
N ALA A 126 -8.73 -11.03 -35.16
CA ALA A 126 -7.88 -11.71 -36.10
C ALA A 126 -7.69 -13.18 -35.73
N HIS A 127 -7.49 -13.50 -34.46
CA HIS A 127 -7.39 -14.88 -33.97
C HIS A 127 -8.69 -15.65 -34.16
N LEU A 128 -9.85 -15.10 -33.79
CA LEU A 128 -11.16 -15.74 -33.92
C LEU A 128 -11.59 -15.97 -35.35
N LEU A 129 -11.23 -15.06 -36.27
CA LEU A 129 -11.59 -15.12 -37.68
C LEU A 129 -10.52 -15.79 -38.55
N ASN A 130 -9.45 -16.30 -37.94
CA ASN A 130 -8.30 -16.86 -38.66
C ASN A 130 -8.59 -18.27 -39.21
N THR A 131 -9.52 -18.38 -40.15
CA THR A 131 -9.88 -19.65 -40.78
C THR A 131 -8.79 -20.23 -41.69
N ASN A 132 -7.83 -19.42 -42.15
CA ASN A 132 -6.80 -19.80 -43.13
C ASN A 132 -5.36 -19.69 -42.59
N ASN A 133 -5.16 -19.63 -41.30
CA ASN A 133 -3.84 -19.43 -40.61
C ASN A 133 -3.00 -18.26 -41.19
N ARG A 134 -3.67 -17.24 -41.71
CA ARG A 134 -3.01 -16.07 -42.29
C ARG A 134 -2.41 -15.14 -41.26
N TYR A 135 -3.03 -15.08 -40.10
CA TYR A 135 -2.61 -14.22 -38.96
C TYR A 135 -2.40 -15.10 -37.73
N THR A 136 -1.22 -15.66 -37.62
CA THR A 136 -0.84 -16.44 -36.41
C THR A 136 -0.37 -15.49 -35.35
N ILE A 137 -0.93 -15.57 -34.17
CA ILE A 137 -0.50 -14.79 -32.97
C ILE A 137 0.03 -15.68 -31.85
N GLU A 138 -0.14 -16.98 -31.98
CA GLU A 138 0.33 -17.98 -31.05
C GLU A 138 1.76 -18.41 -31.39
N ASP A 139 2.56 -18.61 -30.35
CA ASP A 139 3.92 -19.14 -30.44
C ASP A 139 4.90 -18.36 -31.36
N ILE A 140 4.61 -17.09 -31.66
CA ILE A 140 5.49 -16.24 -32.45
C ILE A 140 5.98 -15.02 -31.69
N PRO A 141 7.18 -14.49 -32.01
CA PRO A 141 7.70 -13.29 -31.39
C PRO A 141 6.83 -12.05 -31.65
N LEU A 142 6.76 -11.13 -30.68
CA LEU A 142 6.00 -9.87 -30.82
C LEU A 142 6.41 -9.06 -32.07
N LYS A 143 7.67 -9.17 -32.51
CA LYS A 143 8.17 -8.53 -33.72
C LYS A 143 7.51 -9.07 -35.01
N GLU A 144 7.22 -10.35 -35.04
CA GLU A 144 6.52 -10.97 -36.19
C GLU A 144 5.06 -10.57 -36.21
N ILE A 145 4.40 -10.50 -35.03
CA ILE A 145 3.04 -9.94 -34.95
C ILE A 145 3.03 -8.49 -35.45
N ALA A 146 4.00 -7.68 -35.04
CA ALA A 146 4.13 -6.30 -35.50
C ALA A 146 4.26 -6.20 -37.02
N ASN A 147 5.05 -7.06 -37.62
CA ASN A 147 5.24 -7.12 -39.10
C ASN A 147 3.96 -7.55 -39.80
N GLN A 148 3.26 -8.58 -39.30
CA GLN A 148 2.01 -9.08 -39.93
C GLN A 148 0.93 -8.00 -39.97
N PHE A 149 0.80 -7.22 -38.89
CA PHE A 149 -0.21 -6.17 -38.77
C PHE A 149 0.28 -4.78 -39.21
N GLN A 150 1.53 -4.64 -39.63
CA GLN A 150 2.17 -3.38 -40.05
C GLN A 150 2.08 -2.29 -38.98
N VAL A 151 2.30 -2.68 -37.74
CA VAL A 151 2.27 -1.77 -36.55
C VAL A 151 3.61 -1.75 -35.84
N ASN A 152 3.78 -0.78 -34.94
CA ASN A 152 4.96 -0.73 -34.08
C ASN A 152 4.91 -1.84 -33.00
N THR A 153 6.05 -2.45 -32.71
CA THR A 153 6.21 -3.48 -31.67
C THR A 153 5.72 -3.00 -30.28
N ILE A 154 5.83 -1.70 -29.99
CA ILE A 154 5.30 -1.11 -28.76
C ILE A 154 3.78 -1.26 -28.66
N ASN A 155 3.06 -1.09 -29.78
CA ASN A 155 1.61 -1.26 -29.81
C ASN A 155 1.21 -2.72 -29.58
N VAL A 156 2.00 -3.66 -30.12
CA VAL A 156 1.79 -5.10 -29.89
C VAL A 156 2.03 -5.44 -28.43
N SER A 157 3.14 -4.95 -27.81
CA SER A 157 3.45 -5.19 -26.41
C SER A 157 2.31 -4.71 -25.49
N ARG A 158 1.83 -3.48 -25.70
CA ARG A 158 0.71 -2.92 -24.94
C ARG A 158 -0.59 -3.70 -25.11
N ALA A 159 -0.86 -4.17 -26.31
CA ALA A 159 -2.05 -4.98 -26.58
C ALA A 159 -1.95 -6.36 -25.89
N VAL A 160 -0.79 -7.00 -25.94
CA VAL A 160 -0.52 -8.27 -25.27
C VAL A 160 -0.62 -8.10 -23.74
N GLU A 161 -0.02 -7.04 -23.19
CA GLU A 161 -0.17 -6.70 -21.77
C GLU A 161 -1.64 -6.52 -21.36
N ASN A 162 -2.43 -5.83 -22.20
CA ASN A 162 -3.87 -5.64 -21.95
C ASN A 162 -4.65 -6.96 -21.99
N LEU A 163 -4.31 -7.87 -22.93
CA LEU A 163 -4.93 -9.20 -23.02
C LEU A 163 -4.58 -10.07 -21.81
N VAL A 164 -3.35 -10.00 -21.30
CA VAL A 164 -2.92 -10.69 -20.09
C VAL A 164 -3.63 -10.12 -18.86
N GLU A 165 -3.76 -8.79 -18.75
CA GLU A 165 -4.49 -8.13 -17.65
C GLU A 165 -5.97 -8.52 -17.61
N LEU A 166 -6.56 -8.83 -18.78
CA LEU A 166 -7.93 -9.31 -18.93
C LEU A 166 -8.06 -10.83 -18.81
N GLU A 167 -6.95 -11.53 -18.50
CA GLU A 167 -6.90 -13.00 -18.38
C GLU A 167 -7.35 -13.74 -19.67
N LEU A 168 -7.19 -13.12 -20.83
CA LEU A 168 -7.56 -13.69 -22.12
C LEU A 168 -6.44 -14.51 -22.76
N ILE A 169 -5.20 -14.25 -22.39
CA ILE A 169 -4.01 -14.97 -22.85
C ILE A 169 -2.98 -15.13 -21.74
N GLU A 170 -2.09 -16.11 -21.87
CA GLU A 170 -0.92 -16.30 -21.03
C GLU A 170 0.36 -16.15 -21.86
N ILE A 171 1.39 -15.55 -21.27
CA ILE A 171 2.72 -15.47 -21.87
C ILE A 171 3.52 -16.69 -21.43
N VAL A 172 3.81 -17.61 -22.37
CA VAL A 172 4.70 -18.74 -22.13
C VAL A 172 6.12 -18.32 -22.51
N GLN A 173 6.99 -18.16 -21.50
CA GLN A 173 8.42 -17.97 -21.74
C GLN A 173 9.03 -19.33 -22.10
N ARG A 174 9.45 -19.50 -23.34
CA ARG A 174 10.34 -20.61 -23.69
C ARG A 174 11.75 -20.25 -23.29
N GLY A 175 12.30 -21.02 -22.31
CA GLY A 175 13.69 -20.91 -21.86
C GLY A 175 14.70 -21.26 -22.96
#